data_4c261e8d3d89d8f5c79aef4bce8016da
#
_entry.id   4c261e8d3d89d8f5c79aef4bce8016da
#
_cell.length_a   1.000
_cell.length_b   1.000
_cell.length_c   1.000
_cell.angle_alpha   90.00
_cell.angle_beta   90.00
_cell.angle_gamma   90.00
#
_symmetry.space_group_name_H-M   'P 1'
#
loop_
_entity.id
_entity.type
_entity.pdbx_description
1 polymer ?
#
loop_
_entity_poly.entity_id
_entity_poly.type
_entity_poly.pdbx_seq_one_letter_code
_entity_poly.pdbx_strand_id
1 'polypeptide(L)'
;ASLPLIPRRGYDALMTGMLTVGTAVGVWRGGGVNTRIIRDSAADPAMLEPPEGHPEAQIRRAAPPESLADLCADIDELYWAATTGAVIKICRVGTGGARRWLVSMVGTESMRFGSTHNPADIEVNIRLMLGLDSAMGVGLVAALHRAMAADSVPEEQWSSEPVLVCGHSQGGLVASVLASRDPAEAGVNVVGILSTGAPNRRVAVRPDVTIVTVAHDQDVVPSMDGSPDRSPDRRVTVGRTLVRPRKRPLYYAHSSATYTETVRLMERRAAVTPWDRLGKAVAALRAMLPAPGEEARVTHHEIWQDLLEPTAVSTWNTVASLERADPRAVTYPIDYEGARPISATARGIGAAW
;
A
#
# COMPACT_ATOMS: atom_id res chain seq x y z
N ALA A 1 13.12 13.78 15.09
CA ALA A 1 13.19 15.16 14.61
C ALA A 1 11.90 15.45 13.85
N SER A 2 11.06 16.36 14.36
CA SER A 2 9.86 16.80 13.65
C SER A 2 10.28 17.79 12.56
N LEU A 3 9.85 17.56 11.32
CA LEU A 3 9.93 18.58 10.28
C LEU A 3 9.05 19.78 10.64
N PRO A 4 9.43 21.01 10.23
CA PRO A 4 8.61 22.18 10.49
C PRO A 4 7.22 22.02 9.87
N LEU A 5 6.20 22.47 10.59
CA LEU A 5 4.82 22.47 10.10
C LEU A 5 4.69 23.44 8.92
N ILE A 6 4.28 22.91 7.77
CA ILE A 6 4.02 23.71 6.57
C ILE A 6 2.51 23.93 6.46
N PRO A 7 2.01 25.17 6.34
CA PRO A 7 0.60 25.41 6.09
C PRO A 7 0.11 24.62 4.87
N ARG A 8 -1.11 24.08 4.93
CA ARG A 8 -1.64 23.19 3.88
C ARG A 8 -1.50 23.81 2.48
N ARG A 9 -1.87 25.07 2.30
CA ARG A 9 -1.77 25.75 0.99
C ARG A 9 -0.33 25.82 0.46
N GLY A 10 0.64 26.09 1.33
CA GLY A 10 2.06 26.12 0.92
C GLY A 10 2.59 24.73 0.56
N TYR A 11 2.17 23.70 1.28
CA TYR A 11 2.52 22.31 1.00
C TYR A 11 1.91 21.84 -0.33
N ASP A 12 0.61 22.08 -0.53
CA ASP A 12 -0.09 21.72 -1.75
C ASP A 12 0.52 22.45 -2.97
N ALA A 13 0.88 23.74 -2.83
CA ALA A 13 1.56 24.50 -3.87
C ALA A 13 2.94 23.93 -4.22
N LEU A 14 3.72 23.49 -3.21
CA LEU A 14 5.02 22.84 -3.42
C LEU A 14 4.86 21.53 -4.20
N MET A 15 3.96 20.64 -3.76
CA MET A 15 3.73 19.35 -4.42
C MET A 15 3.17 19.53 -5.84
N THR A 16 2.25 20.48 -6.05
CA THR A 16 1.73 20.83 -7.37
C THR A 16 2.84 21.37 -8.27
N GLY A 17 3.69 22.25 -7.75
CA GLY A 17 4.85 22.76 -8.48
C GLY A 17 5.80 21.65 -8.91
N MET A 18 6.13 20.72 -8.01
CA MET A 18 6.97 19.56 -8.32
C MET A 18 6.33 18.67 -9.38
N LEU A 19 5.04 18.40 -9.29
CA LEU A 19 4.33 17.59 -10.26
C LEU A 19 4.31 18.27 -11.63
N THR A 20 3.93 19.55 -11.70
CA THR A 20 3.83 20.32 -12.94
C THR A 20 5.19 20.45 -13.62
N VAL A 21 6.22 20.89 -12.91
CA VAL A 21 7.57 21.05 -13.46
C VAL A 21 8.12 19.71 -13.92
N GLY A 22 8.05 18.67 -13.08
CA GLY A 22 8.56 17.36 -13.42
C GLY A 22 7.88 16.74 -14.66
N THR A 23 6.58 16.98 -14.84
CA THR A 23 5.86 16.59 -16.07
C THR A 23 6.36 17.39 -17.26
N ALA A 24 6.47 18.72 -17.13
CA ALA A 24 6.91 19.60 -18.23
C ALA A 24 8.33 19.27 -18.74
N VAL A 25 9.22 18.83 -17.84
CA VAL A 25 10.59 18.43 -18.22
C VAL A 25 10.72 16.93 -18.51
N GLY A 26 9.62 16.17 -18.52
CA GLY A 26 9.61 14.75 -18.87
C GLY A 26 10.22 13.82 -17.78
N VAL A 27 10.25 14.25 -16.54
CA VAL A 27 10.68 13.44 -15.39
C VAL A 27 9.55 12.52 -14.93
N TRP A 28 8.33 13.03 -14.85
CA TRP A 28 7.14 12.25 -14.54
C TRP A 28 6.51 11.74 -15.83
N ARG A 29 6.59 10.43 -16.03
CA ARG A 29 6.21 9.75 -17.28
C ARG A 29 5.34 8.53 -17.05
N GLY A 30 4.72 8.41 -15.88
CA GLY A 30 3.83 7.29 -15.58
C GLY A 30 2.70 7.21 -16.62
N GLY A 31 2.49 6.01 -17.17
CA GLY A 31 1.50 5.72 -18.20
C GLY A 31 0.51 4.65 -17.78
N GLY A 32 0.21 3.71 -18.68
CA GLY A 32 -0.70 2.59 -18.42
C GLY A 32 -0.24 1.72 -17.26
N VAL A 33 -1.17 1.37 -16.37
CA VAL A 33 -0.89 0.52 -15.21
C VAL A 33 -1.38 -0.89 -15.49
N ASN A 34 -0.52 -1.86 -15.24
CA ASN A 34 -0.76 -3.27 -15.49
C ASN A 34 -0.62 -4.08 -14.20
N THR A 35 -1.30 -5.22 -14.12
CA THR A 35 -1.15 -6.16 -13.02
C THR A 35 -1.33 -7.60 -13.48
N ARG A 36 -0.65 -8.54 -12.82
CA ARG A 36 -0.83 -9.99 -13.03
C ARG A 36 -0.74 -10.74 -11.71
N ILE A 37 -1.42 -11.87 -11.64
CA ILE A 37 -1.21 -12.85 -10.57
C ILE A 37 0.09 -13.59 -10.86
N ILE A 38 1.01 -13.57 -9.89
CA ILE A 38 2.30 -14.29 -9.98
C ILE A 38 2.32 -15.55 -9.09
N ARG A 39 1.45 -15.62 -8.09
CA ARG A 39 1.24 -16.80 -7.23
C ARG A 39 -0.21 -16.85 -6.80
N ASP A 40 -0.76 -18.06 -6.71
CA ASP A 40 -2.15 -18.30 -6.32
C ASP A 40 -2.26 -19.64 -5.57
N SER A 41 -2.68 -19.59 -4.31
CA SER A 41 -2.81 -20.78 -3.47
C SER A 41 -3.89 -21.76 -3.95
N ALA A 42 -4.85 -21.33 -4.78
CA ALA A 42 -5.82 -22.23 -5.39
C ALA A 42 -5.20 -23.07 -6.53
N ALA A 43 -4.19 -22.53 -7.22
CA ALA A 43 -3.47 -23.25 -8.28
C ALA A 43 -2.29 -24.05 -7.71
N ASP A 44 -1.65 -23.56 -6.66
CA ASP A 44 -0.51 -24.17 -5.97
C ASP A 44 -0.70 -24.10 -4.44
N PRO A 45 -1.42 -25.04 -3.83
CA PRO A 45 -1.60 -25.10 -2.39
C PRO A 45 -0.29 -25.22 -1.59
N ALA A 46 0.77 -25.79 -2.19
CA ALA A 46 2.07 -25.94 -1.54
C ALA A 46 2.72 -24.57 -1.22
N MET A 47 2.31 -23.50 -1.87
CA MET A 47 2.80 -22.16 -1.54
C MET A 47 2.42 -21.70 -0.11
N LEU A 48 1.42 -22.32 0.51
CA LEU A 48 1.00 -22.01 1.89
C LEU A 48 1.94 -22.61 2.94
N GLU A 49 2.73 -23.60 2.55
CA GLU A 49 3.73 -24.20 3.40
C GLU A 49 5.02 -23.37 3.42
N PRO A 50 5.67 -23.19 4.57
CA PRO A 50 6.95 -22.50 4.62
C PRO A 50 7.99 -23.31 3.79
N PRO A 51 8.76 -22.65 2.90
CA PRO A 51 9.77 -23.33 2.11
C PRO A 51 10.85 -23.92 3.02
N GLU A 52 11.13 -25.21 2.86
CA GLU A 52 12.19 -25.87 3.57
C GLU A 52 13.58 -25.35 3.14
N GLY A 53 14.37 -24.91 4.11
CA GLY A 53 15.83 -24.88 4.01
C GLY A 53 16.48 -23.73 3.24
N HIS A 54 15.77 -22.75 2.70
CA HIS A 54 16.39 -21.64 1.99
C HIS A 54 16.18 -20.27 2.67
N PRO A 55 17.21 -19.70 3.32
CA PRO A 55 17.14 -18.39 3.94
C PRO A 55 16.95 -17.23 2.94
N GLU A 56 17.11 -17.49 1.65
CA GLU A 56 16.98 -16.52 0.57
C GLU A 56 15.70 -16.67 -0.26
N ALA A 57 14.75 -17.46 0.18
CA ALA A 57 13.45 -17.58 -0.50
C ALA A 57 12.68 -16.27 -0.45
N GLN A 58 12.35 -15.76 -1.60
CA GLN A 58 11.98 -14.37 -1.84
C GLN A 58 10.60 -13.96 -1.33
N ILE A 59 9.67 -14.88 -1.15
CA ILE A 59 8.38 -14.67 -0.50
C ILE A 59 8.10 -15.94 0.32
N ARG A 60 8.34 -15.88 1.61
CA ARG A 60 8.23 -17.03 2.51
C ARG A 60 6.82 -17.20 3.07
N ARG A 61 6.13 -16.09 3.33
CA ARG A 61 4.83 -16.07 3.99
C ARG A 61 3.70 -16.02 2.98
N ALA A 62 3.46 -17.12 2.32
CA ALA A 62 2.30 -17.25 1.47
C ALA A 62 1.01 -17.62 2.26
N ALA A 63 1.13 -17.99 3.54
CA ALA A 63 0.01 -18.34 4.39
C ALA A 63 -0.92 -17.14 4.69
N PRO A 64 -2.20 -17.38 4.97
CA PRO A 64 -3.11 -16.35 5.48
C PRO A 64 -2.58 -15.72 6.78
N PRO A 65 -2.76 -14.42 7.01
CA PRO A 65 -2.31 -13.75 8.23
C PRO A 65 -3.21 -14.13 9.42
N GLU A 66 -2.61 -14.46 10.58
CA GLU A 66 -3.31 -14.76 11.82
C GLU A 66 -3.36 -13.56 12.77
N SER A 67 -2.53 -12.55 12.51
CA SER A 67 -2.43 -11.32 13.30
C SER A 67 -2.22 -10.09 12.41
N LEU A 68 -2.43 -8.91 12.98
CA LEU A 68 -2.09 -7.65 12.28
C LEU A 68 -0.57 -7.53 12.08
N ALA A 69 0.22 -8.10 12.98
CA ALA A 69 1.66 -8.15 12.82
C ALA A 69 2.09 -9.05 11.65
N ASP A 70 1.32 -10.08 11.31
CA ASP A 70 1.61 -10.92 10.14
C ASP A 70 1.38 -10.16 8.83
N LEU A 71 0.34 -9.31 8.74
CA LEU A 71 0.15 -8.42 7.59
C LEU A 71 1.36 -7.49 7.38
N CYS A 72 1.97 -7.00 8.48
CA CYS A 72 3.19 -6.20 8.39
C CYS A 72 4.41 -7.04 8.01
N ALA A 73 4.52 -8.27 8.51
CA ALA A 73 5.60 -9.19 8.17
C ALA A 73 5.53 -9.62 6.70
N ASP A 74 4.33 -9.78 6.14
CA ASP A 74 4.14 -9.99 4.71
C ASP A 74 4.79 -8.87 3.89
N ILE A 75 4.61 -7.61 4.30
CA ILE A 75 5.20 -6.45 3.60
C ILE A 75 6.73 -6.53 3.57
N ASP A 76 7.35 -6.92 4.70
CA ASP A 76 8.81 -7.07 4.76
C ASP A 76 9.32 -8.07 3.74
N GLU A 77 8.59 -9.18 3.55
CA GLU A 77 8.93 -10.18 2.54
C GLU A 77 8.67 -9.73 1.11
N LEU A 78 7.60 -8.95 0.87
CA LEU A 78 7.26 -8.45 -0.47
C LEU A 78 8.33 -7.53 -1.05
N TYR A 79 9.07 -6.79 -0.21
CA TYR A 79 10.22 -6.00 -0.66
C TYR A 79 11.36 -6.83 -1.28
N TRP A 80 11.39 -8.13 -1.02
CA TRP A 80 12.39 -9.06 -1.56
C TRP A 80 11.89 -9.83 -2.78
N ALA A 81 10.72 -9.49 -3.30
CA ALA A 81 10.19 -10.13 -4.50
C ALA A 81 11.11 -9.87 -5.70
N ALA A 82 11.48 -10.95 -6.42
CA ALA A 82 12.34 -10.86 -7.60
C ALA A 82 11.53 -10.52 -8.86
N THR A 83 10.83 -9.38 -8.83
CA THR A 83 10.01 -8.88 -9.94
C THR A 83 10.53 -7.52 -10.40
N THR A 84 10.08 -7.06 -11.55
CA THR A 84 10.40 -5.72 -12.06
C THR A 84 9.40 -4.67 -11.61
N GLY A 85 8.18 -5.10 -11.25
CA GLY A 85 7.13 -4.27 -10.67
C GLY A 85 7.04 -4.42 -9.15
N ALA A 86 6.18 -3.64 -8.54
CA ALA A 86 5.84 -3.77 -7.12
C ALA A 86 4.96 -5.01 -6.89
N VAL A 87 5.18 -5.70 -5.78
CA VAL A 87 4.35 -6.86 -5.42
C VAL A 87 3.47 -6.54 -4.23
N ILE A 88 2.21 -6.92 -4.32
CA ILE A 88 1.26 -6.91 -3.21
C ILE A 88 0.73 -8.32 -2.95
N LYS A 89 0.37 -8.60 -1.70
CA LYS A 89 -0.32 -9.82 -1.31
C LYS A 89 -1.78 -9.52 -1.04
N ILE A 90 -2.67 -10.32 -1.62
CA ILE A 90 -4.11 -10.26 -1.36
C ILE A 90 -4.53 -11.60 -0.76
N CYS A 91 -5.25 -11.56 0.35
CA CYS A 91 -5.86 -12.72 0.97
C CYS A 91 -7.39 -12.55 1.00
N ARG A 92 -8.11 -13.40 0.28
CA ARG A 92 -9.55 -13.56 0.43
C ARG A 92 -9.81 -14.42 1.66
N VAL A 93 -10.72 -13.99 2.51
CA VAL A 93 -11.15 -14.70 3.72
C VAL A 93 -12.65 -14.92 3.67
N GLY A 94 -13.10 -16.12 4.00
CA GLY A 94 -14.50 -16.51 3.94
C GLY A 94 -15.04 -16.63 2.51
N THR A 95 -16.31 -16.94 2.38
CA THR A 95 -17.03 -17.09 1.10
C THR A 95 -18.39 -16.43 1.16
N GLY A 96 -19.00 -16.19 0.01
CA GLY A 96 -20.35 -15.60 -0.07
C GLY A 96 -20.44 -14.26 0.67
N GLY A 97 -21.52 -14.06 1.42
CA GLY A 97 -21.76 -12.81 2.17
C GLY A 97 -20.82 -12.56 3.35
N ALA A 98 -20.01 -13.55 3.75
CA ALA A 98 -18.98 -13.39 4.80
C ALA A 98 -17.59 -13.06 4.22
N ARG A 99 -17.46 -12.94 2.89
CA ARG A 99 -16.20 -12.69 2.20
C ARG A 99 -15.66 -11.31 2.53
N ARG A 100 -14.34 -11.25 2.70
CA ARG A 100 -13.57 -10.04 2.95
C ARG A 100 -12.14 -10.18 2.42
N TRP A 101 -11.49 -9.07 2.20
CA TRP A 101 -10.20 -9.02 1.52
C TRP A 101 -9.16 -8.32 2.39
N LEU A 102 -7.99 -8.94 2.51
CA LEU A 102 -6.84 -8.38 3.21
C LEU A 102 -5.75 -8.09 2.19
N VAL A 103 -5.14 -6.93 2.29
CA VAL A 103 -4.04 -6.51 1.42
C VAL A 103 -2.82 -6.16 2.25
N SER A 104 -1.67 -6.72 1.91
CA SER A 104 -0.36 -6.27 2.37
C SER A 104 0.36 -5.55 1.23
N MET A 105 0.75 -4.28 1.45
CA MET A 105 1.24 -3.39 0.40
C MET A 105 2.55 -2.72 0.80
N VAL A 106 3.54 -2.83 -0.08
CA VAL A 106 4.86 -2.20 0.06
C VAL A 106 4.80 -0.67 0.01
N GLY A 107 5.86 -0.02 0.48
CA GLY A 107 6.11 1.40 0.30
C GLY A 107 6.91 1.69 -0.95
N THR A 108 7.62 2.82 -0.96
CA THR A 108 8.48 3.21 -2.08
C THR A 108 9.66 2.26 -2.23
N GLU A 109 9.79 1.67 -3.41
CA GLU A 109 10.89 0.76 -3.76
C GLU A 109 11.92 1.44 -4.66
N SER A 110 11.51 2.47 -5.41
CA SER A 110 12.40 3.26 -6.25
C SER A 110 12.53 4.69 -5.73
N MET A 111 13.71 5.04 -5.23
CA MET A 111 14.06 6.40 -4.80
C MET A 111 14.68 7.22 -5.94
N ARG A 112 14.69 6.73 -7.16
CA ARG A 112 15.13 7.49 -8.33
C ARG A 112 14.19 8.67 -8.54
N PHE A 113 14.76 9.83 -8.80
CA PHE A 113 13.98 11.00 -9.17
C PHE A 113 13.47 10.83 -10.61
N GLY A 114 12.18 10.53 -10.73
CA GLY A 114 11.51 10.23 -12.00
C GLY A 114 10.60 9.00 -11.88
N SER A 115 9.70 8.85 -12.86
CA SER A 115 8.85 7.67 -12.95
C SER A 115 9.67 6.44 -13.33
N THR A 116 9.34 5.32 -12.76
CA THR A 116 9.98 4.04 -13.06
C THR A 116 8.95 2.98 -13.46
N HIS A 117 9.40 1.91 -14.12
CA HIS A 117 8.52 0.79 -14.47
C HIS A 117 7.83 0.19 -13.23
N ASN A 118 8.54 0.12 -12.11
CA ASN A 118 7.94 -0.16 -10.81
C ASN A 118 7.25 1.11 -10.29
N PRO A 119 5.92 1.13 -10.14
CA PRO A 119 5.18 2.33 -9.74
C PRO A 119 5.31 2.68 -8.26
N ALA A 120 6.00 1.87 -7.46
CA ALA A 120 6.36 2.23 -6.09
C ALA A 120 7.51 3.26 -6.09
N ASP A 121 7.29 4.43 -6.70
CA ASP A 121 8.29 5.46 -7.00
C ASP A 121 7.94 6.84 -6.41
N ILE A 122 8.78 7.82 -6.71
CA ILE A 122 8.63 9.20 -6.19
C ILE A 122 7.46 9.95 -6.84
N GLU A 123 7.14 9.70 -8.13
CA GLU A 123 5.97 10.32 -8.76
C GLU A 123 4.69 9.97 -7.99
N VAL A 124 4.53 8.70 -7.66
CA VAL A 124 3.38 8.20 -6.91
C VAL A 124 3.28 8.87 -5.55
N ASN A 125 4.40 9.08 -4.84
CA ASN A 125 4.38 9.82 -3.57
C ASN A 125 3.82 11.24 -3.72
N ILE A 126 4.28 11.97 -4.74
CA ILE A 126 3.86 13.37 -4.97
C ILE A 126 2.35 13.41 -5.30
N ARG A 127 1.88 12.52 -6.17
CA ARG A 127 0.45 12.42 -6.52
C ARG A 127 -0.43 12.13 -5.29
N LEU A 128 -0.04 11.14 -4.49
CA LEU A 128 -0.77 10.75 -3.29
C LEU A 128 -0.79 11.85 -2.23
N MET A 129 0.28 12.62 -2.07
CA MET A 129 0.32 13.77 -1.15
C MET A 129 -0.65 14.89 -1.55
N LEU A 130 -1.02 14.95 -2.82
CA LEU A 130 -2.07 15.83 -3.36
C LEU A 130 -3.46 15.17 -3.32
N GLY A 131 -3.60 13.92 -2.90
CA GLY A 131 -4.85 13.16 -2.94
C GLY A 131 -5.28 12.74 -4.34
N LEU A 132 -4.36 12.74 -5.31
CA LEU A 132 -4.59 12.38 -6.69
C LEU A 132 -4.50 10.87 -6.90
N ASP A 133 -5.03 10.41 -8.04
CA ASP A 133 -4.80 9.06 -8.52
C ASP A 133 -3.32 8.81 -8.75
N SER A 134 -2.90 7.60 -8.46
CA SER A 134 -1.53 7.16 -8.59
C SER A 134 -1.46 5.78 -9.21
N ALA A 135 -0.37 5.46 -9.88
CA ALA A 135 -0.19 4.16 -10.51
C ALA A 135 -0.32 3.01 -9.49
N MET A 136 0.20 3.17 -8.26
CA MET A 136 0.02 2.16 -7.21
C MET A 136 -1.43 2.04 -6.73
N GLY A 137 -2.18 3.15 -6.67
CA GLY A 137 -3.61 3.12 -6.32
C GLY A 137 -4.44 2.40 -7.38
N VAL A 138 -4.24 2.76 -8.64
CA VAL A 138 -4.87 2.12 -9.81
C VAL A 138 -4.50 0.63 -9.86
N GLY A 139 -3.23 0.30 -9.67
CA GLY A 139 -2.75 -1.08 -9.66
C GLY A 139 -3.34 -1.92 -8.53
N LEU A 140 -3.50 -1.36 -7.34
CA LEU A 140 -4.16 -2.04 -6.22
C LEU A 140 -5.63 -2.35 -6.53
N VAL A 141 -6.38 -1.38 -7.07
CA VAL A 141 -7.77 -1.59 -7.48
C VAL A 141 -7.86 -2.69 -8.55
N ALA A 142 -7.04 -2.61 -9.58
CA ALA A 142 -7.01 -3.61 -10.65
C ALA A 142 -6.62 -5.01 -10.14
N ALA A 143 -5.67 -5.10 -9.20
CA ALA A 143 -5.28 -6.37 -8.58
C ALA A 143 -6.41 -6.97 -7.73
N LEU A 144 -7.12 -6.15 -6.95
CA LEU A 144 -8.30 -6.59 -6.20
C LEU A 144 -9.41 -7.08 -7.13
N HIS A 145 -9.74 -6.32 -8.18
CA HIS A 145 -10.73 -6.74 -9.17
C HIS A 145 -10.35 -8.06 -9.84
N ARG A 146 -9.07 -8.25 -10.16
CA ARG A 146 -8.57 -9.52 -10.71
C ARG A 146 -8.70 -10.67 -9.71
N ALA A 147 -8.39 -10.44 -8.43
CA ALA A 147 -8.55 -11.43 -7.38
C ALA A 147 -10.04 -11.77 -7.15
N MET A 148 -10.92 -10.76 -7.15
CA MET A 148 -12.37 -10.93 -7.04
C MET A 148 -12.95 -11.71 -8.23
N ALA A 149 -12.53 -11.38 -9.46
CA ALA A 149 -12.93 -12.10 -10.67
C ALA A 149 -12.46 -13.56 -10.64
N ALA A 150 -11.23 -13.82 -10.19
CA ALA A 150 -10.69 -15.17 -10.03
C ALA A 150 -11.41 -16.00 -8.94
N ASP A 151 -12.11 -15.32 -8.03
CA ASP A 151 -12.98 -15.91 -7.00
C ASP A 151 -14.48 -15.88 -7.40
N SER A 152 -14.77 -15.59 -8.67
CA SER A 152 -16.13 -15.52 -9.25
C SER A 152 -17.05 -14.54 -8.54
N VAL A 153 -16.51 -13.43 -8.01
CA VAL A 153 -17.31 -12.34 -7.45
C VAL A 153 -17.92 -11.54 -8.59
N PRO A 154 -19.25 -11.32 -8.63
CA PRO A 154 -19.88 -10.47 -9.62
C PRO A 154 -19.32 -9.05 -9.60
N GLU A 155 -19.13 -8.45 -10.78
CA GLU A 155 -18.48 -7.13 -10.90
C GLU A 155 -19.24 -6.03 -10.15
N GLU A 156 -20.56 -6.09 -10.14
CA GLU A 156 -21.42 -5.16 -9.43
C GLU A 156 -21.25 -5.19 -7.89
N GLN A 157 -20.59 -6.23 -7.36
CA GLN A 157 -20.32 -6.37 -5.93
C GLN A 157 -18.93 -5.87 -5.54
N TRP A 158 -17.99 -5.66 -6.47
CA TRP A 158 -16.59 -5.36 -6.17
C TRP A 158 -16.41 -4.14 -5.27
N SER A 159 -17.15 -3.05 -5.56
CA SER A 159 -17.09 -1.82 -4.76
C SER A 159 -17.82 -1.93 -3.40
N SER A 160 -18.48 -3.03 -3.11
CA SER A 160 -19.13 -3.29 -1.81
C SER A 160 -18.35 -4.29 -0.94
N GLU A 161 -17.44 -5.07 -1.53
CA GLU A 161 -16.63 -6.06 -0.82
C GLU A 161 -15.70 -5.39 0.20
N PRO A 162 -15.75 -5.77 1.50
CA PRO A 162 -14.94 -5.10 2.51
C PRO A 162 -13.44 -5.43 2.38
N VAL A 163 -12.60 -4.40 2.39
CA VAL A 163 -11.15 -4.49 2.24
C VAL A 163 -10.44 -3.88 3.45
N LEU A 164 -9.52 -4.65 4.06
CA LEU A 164 -8.52 -4.15 5.00
C LEU A 164 -7.18 -4.02 4.27
N VAL A 165 -6.60 -2.84 4.28
CA VAL A 165 -5.26 -2.60 3.72
C VAL A 165 -4.25 -2.37 4.84
N CYS A 166 -3.23 -3.22 4.90
CA CYS A 166 -2.00 -2.98 5.66
C CYS A 166 -0.96 -2.41 4.70
N GLY A 167 -0.54 -1.16 4.92
CA GLY A 167 0.42 -0.49 4.05
C GLY A 167 1.58 0.12 4.82
N HIS A 168 2.80 -0.11 4.32
CA HIS A 168 4.01 0.54 4.81
C HIS A 168 4.31 1.78 3.96
N SER A 169 4.71 2.90 4.63
CA SER A 169 5.18 4.09 3.92
C SER A 169 4.17 4.55 2.85
N GLN A 170 4.54 4.59 1.56
CA GLN A 170 3.67 4.90 0.43
C GLN A 170 2.40 4.01 0.42
N GLY A 171 2.50 2.72 0.75
CA GLY A 171 1.35 1.81 0.77
C GLY A 171 0.26 2.25 1.75
N GLY A 172 0.64 2.80 2.93
CA GLY A 172 -0.32 3.37 3.87
C GLY A 172 -0.95 4.68 3.37
N LEU A 173 -0.22 5.43 2.55
CA LEU A 173 -0.75 6.63 1.91
C LEU A 173 -1.73 6.28 0.78
N VAL A 174 -1.43 5.26 -0.06
CA VAL A 174 -2.36 4.70 -1.07
C VAL A 174 -3.67 4.28 -0.42
N ALA A 175 -3.60 3.47 0.65
CA ALA A 175 -4.78 3.02 1.38
C ALA A 175 -5.63 4.19 1.88
N SER A 176 -4.99 5.24 2.41
CA SER A 176 -5.67 6.42 2.92
C SER A 176 -6.35 7.24 1.83
N VAL A 177 -5.71 7.40 0.66
CA VAL A 177 -6.30 8.13 -0.48
C VAL A 177 -7.50 7.37 -1.04
N LEU A 178 -7.43 6.05 -1.21
CA LEU A 178 -8.58 5.24 -1.64
C LEU A 178 -9.72 5.30 -0.62
N ALA A 179 -9.42 5.20 0.67
CA ALA A 179 -10.40 5.26 1.74
C ALA A 179 -11.01 6.67 1.97
N SER A 180 -10.48 7.70 1.34
CA SER A 180 -11.05 9.05 1.39
C SER A 180 -12.20 9.26 0.40
N ARG A 181 -12.37 8.36 -0.55
CA ARG A 181 -13.36 8.43 -1.63
C ARG A 181 -14.55 7.51 -1.37
N ASP A 182 -15.65 7.78 -2.03
CA ASP A 182 -16.77 6.85 -2.08
C ASP A 182 -16.33 5.52 -2.70
N PRO A 183 -16.76 4.36 -2.18
CA PRO A 183 -16.39 3.05 -2.73
C PRO A 183 -16.72 2.86 -4.21
N ALA A 184 -17.84 3.43 -4.69
CA ALA A 184 -18.21 3.35 -6.09
C ALA A 184 -17.27 4.17 -6.98
N GLU A 185 -16.74 5.30 -6.48
CA GLU A 185 -15.74 6.11 -7.18
C GLU A 185 -14.34 5.49 -7.10
N ALA A 186 -13.98 4.93 -5.94
CA ALA A 186 -12.69 4.29 -5.73
C ALA A 186 -12.59 2.91 -6.41
N GLY A 187 -13.72 2.28 -6.76
CA GLY A 187 -13.79 0.92 -7.26
C GLY A 187 -13.56 -0.16 -6.19
N VAL A 188 -13.32 0.23 -4.92
CA VAL A 188 -13.07 -0.67 -3.79
C VAL A 188 -13.61 -0.10 -2.49
N ASN A 189 -14.04 -0.96 -1.58
CA ASN A 189 -14.52 -0.56 -0.25
C ASN A 189 -13.48 -0.80 0.83
N VAL A 190 -12.56 0.15 1.01
CA VAL A 190 -11.62 0.10 2.12
C VAL A 190 -12.36 0.46 3.41
N VAL A 191 -12.53 -0.53 4.30
CA VAL A 191 -13.20 -0.39 5.61
C VAL A 191 -12.21 -0.33 6.77
N GLY A 192 -10.98 -0.79 6.56
CA GLY A 192 -9.93 -0.82 7.56
C GLY A 192 -8.56 -0.46 6.98
N ILE A 193 -7.75 0.25 7.76
CA ILE A 193 -6.37 0.59 7.40
C ILE A 193 -5.47 0.34 8.61
N LEU A 194 -4.42 -0.46 8.41
CA LEU A 194 -3.25 -0.48 9.27
C LEU A 194 -2.10 0.19 8.51
N SER A 195 -1.73 1.39 8.92
CA SER A 195 -0.72 2.20 8.25
C SER A 195 0.54 2.29 9.08
N THR A 196 1.67 1.89 8.56
CA THR A 196 2.97 1.92 9.24
C THR A 196 3.93 2.86 8.53
N GLY A 197 4.47 3.84 9.22
CA GLY A 197 5.48 4.76 8.69
C GLY A 197 5.01 5.69 7.57
N ALA A 198 3.71 5.87 7.37
CA ALA A 198 3.18 6.63 6.24
C ALA A 198 2.96 8.11 6.53
N PRO A 199 3.25 9.03 5.58
CA PRO A 199 2.96 10.46 5.69
C PRO A 199 1.51 10.78 5.31
N ASN A 200 0.53 10.19 6.01
CA ASN A 200 -0.88 10.21 5.64
C ASN A 200 -1.79 11.05 6.56
N ARG A 201 -1.22 11.89 7.44
CA ARG A 201 -2.00 12.67 8.41
C ARG A 201 -2.89 13.75 7.77
N ARG A 202 -2.55 14.20 6.56
CA ARG A 202 -3.36 15.17 5.80
C ARG A 202 -4.55 14.54 5.08
N VAL A 203 -4.57 13.24 4.87
CA VAL A 203 -5.64 12.55 4.16
C VAL A 203 -6.80 12.29 5.11
N ALA A 204 -7.95 12.89 4.84
CA ALA A 204 -9.17 12.64 5.58
C ALA A 204 -9.87 11.39 5.02
N VAL A 205 -9.81 10.28 5.74
CA VAL A 205 -10.54 9.06 5.36
C VAL A 205 -12.04 9.19 5.69
N ARG A 206 -12.87 8.40 5.03
CA ARG A 206 -14.32 8.36 5.33
C ARG A 206 -14.58 8.04 6.80
N PRO A 207 -15.71 8.52 7.36
CA PRO A 207 -16.06 8.33 8.77
C PRO A 207 -16.28 6.86 9.19
N ASP A 208 -16.63 6.00 8.27
CA ASP A 208 -16.88 4.56 8.47
C ASP A 208 -15.61 3.71 8.47
N VAL A 209 -14.47 4.28 8.07
CA VAL A 209 -13.19 3.58 7.99
C VAL A 209 -12.49 3.55 9.36
N THR A 210 -12.11 2.35 9.81
CA THR A 210 -11.23 2.20 10.98
C THR A 210 -9.77 2.36 10.54
N ILE A 211 -9.07 3.37 11.06
CA ILE A 211 -7.65 3.59 10.74
C ILE A 211 -6.78 3.57 11.99
N VAL A 212 -5.76 2.70 11.98
CA VAL A 212 -4.67 2.69 12.95
C VAL A 212 -3.38 3.07 12.23
N THR A 213 -2.75 4.14 12.68
CA THR A 213 -1.46 4.62 12.16
C THR A 213 -0.37 4.36 13.20
N VAL A 214 0.72 3.73 12.78
CA VAL A 214 1.88 3.45 13.63
C VAL A 214 3.06 4.28 13.14
N ALA A 215 3.70 5.02 14.04
CA ALA A 215 4.84 5.86 13.74
C ALA A 215 5.94 5.73 14.81
N HIS A 216 7.20 5.84 14.39
CA HIS A 216 8.33 5.91 15.31
C HIS A 216 8.83 7.34 15.44
N ASP A 217 9.20 7.77 16.67
CA ASP A 217 9.70 9.12 16.91
C ASP A 217 10.99 9.43 16.14
N GLN A 218 11.76 8.39 15.79
CA GLN A 218 13.01 8.52 15.04
C GLN A 218 12.80 8.41 13.52
N ASP A 219 11.61 8.05 13.07
CA ASP A 219 11.25 7.99 11.65
C ASP A 219 10.78 9.36 11.17
N VAL A 220 11.48 9.91 10.19
CA VAL A 220 11.14 11.22 9.60
C VAL A 220 9.98 11.12 8.60
N VAL A 221 9.79 9.95 7.97
CA VAL A 221 8.85 9.78 6.85
C VAL A 221 7.40 10.11 7.23
N PRO A 222 6.85 9.66 8.36
CA PRO A 222 5.49 10.06 8.75
C PRO A 222 5.29 11.58 8.87
N SER A 223 6.37 12.32 9.08
CA SER A 223 6.34 13.79 9.20
C SER A 223 6.51 14.54 7.88
N MET A 224 6.79 13.84 6.78
CA MET A 224 7.02 14.46 5.46
C MET A 224 5.77 15.13 4.88
N ASP A 225 4.58 14.83 5.38
CA ASP A 225 3.37 15.57 5.03
C ASP A 225 3.29 16.97 5.68
N GLY A 226 4.25 17.33 6.55
CA GLY A 226 4.30 18.63 7.23
C GLY A 226 3.08 18.91 8.10
N SER A 227 2.30 17.93 8.50
CA SER A 227 1.09 18.07 9.31
C SER A 227 1.38 17.76 10.77
N PRO A 228 0.73 18.47 11.72
CA PRO A 228 0.76 18.05 13.12
C PRO A 228 0.07 16.69 13.26
N ASP A 229 0.48 15.97 14.29
CA ASP A 229 -0.15 14.70 14.63
C ASP A 229 -1.55 14.97 15.20
N ARG A 230 -2.53 15.06 14.31
CA ARG A 230 -3.93 15.20 14.68
C ARG A 230 -4.58 13.83 14.57
N SER A 231 -5.05 13.34 15.70
CA SER A 231 -5.98 12.21 15.72
C SER A 231 -7.41 12.76 15.66
N PRO A 232 -8.04 12.88 14.49
CA PRO A 232 -9.48 13.04 14.43
C PRO A 232 -10.14 11.82 15.14
N ASP A 233 -11.40 11.97 15.54
CA ASP A 233 -12.05 11.02 16.45
C ASP A 233 -12.02 9.54 16.06
N ARG A 234 -11.68 9.23 14.82
CA ARG A 234 -11.64 7.86 14.29
C ARG A 234 -10.25 7.33 13.92
N ARG A 235 -9.24 8.19 13.81
CA ARG A 235 -7.84 7.77 13.60
C ARG A 235 -7.17 7.49 14.95
N VAL A 236 -6.63 6.30 15.12
CA VAL A 236 -5.79 5.96 16.28
C VAL A 236 -4.33 6.02 15.85
N THR A 237 -3.55 6.90 16.48
CA THR A 237 -2.11 7.00 16.26
C THR A 237 -1.37 6.29 17.40
N VAL A 238 -0.48 5.38 17.03
CA VAL A 238 0.42 4.67 17.94
C VAL A 238 1.83 5.18 17.70
N GLY A 239 2.36 5.93 18.65
CA GLY A 239 3.75 6.38 18.66
C GLY A 239 4.65 5.43 19.44
N ARG A 240 5.88 5.20 18.95
CA ARG A 240 6.91 4.47 19.70
C ARG A 240 8.26 5.14 19.59
N THR A 241 8.90 5.37 20.75
CA THR A 241 10.31 5.75 20.82
C THR A 241 11.15 4.49 20.73
N LEU A 242 12.06 4.43 19.75
CA LEU A 242 12.95 3.29 19.56
C LEU A 242 14.26 3.51 20.31
N VAL A 243 14.74 2.45 20.98
CA VAL A 243 16.11 2.40 21.48
C VAL A 243 17.02 2.02 20.31
N ARG A 244 17.75 2.99 19.77
CA ARG A 244 18.61 2.80 18.60
C ARG A 244 19.77 1.86 18.91
N PRO A 245 19.90 0.71 18.25
CA PRO A 245 21.07 -0.16 18.37
C PRO A 245 22.32 0.55 17.83
N ARG A 246 23.45 0.44 18.56
CA ARG A 246 24.71 1.11 18.20
C ARG A 246 25.25 0.77 16.79
N LYS A 247 24.85 -0.38 16.24
CA LYS A 247 25.34 -0.91 14.96
C LYS A 247 24.32 -0.92 13.84
N ARG A 248 23.14 -0.30 13.98
CA ARG A 248 22.12 -0.34 12.94
C ARG A 248 22.03 0.98 12.19
N PRO A 249 21.81 0.94 10.85
CA PRO A 249 21.76 2.12 10.01
C PRO A 249 20.56 3.04 10.33
N LEU A 250 20.60 4.25 9.76
CA LEU A 250 19.58 5.30 10.02
C LEU A 250 18.16 4.88 9.63
N TYR A 251 18.02 4.02 8.61
CA TYR A 251 16.73 3.54 8.15
C TYR A 251 16.03 2.55 9.11
N TYR A 252 16.71 2.11 10.18
CA TYR A 252 16.11 1.18 11.16
C TYR A 252 14.74 1.63 11.65
N ALA A 253 14.56 2.94 11.85
CA ALA A 253 13.30 3.48 12.34
C ALA A 253 12.17 3.40 11.29
N HIS A 254 12.51 3.38 9.99
CA HIS A 254 11.55 3.25 8.89
C HIS A 254 11.42 1.83 8.34
N SER A 255 12.16 0.88 8.85
CA SER A 255 12.12 -0.51 8.39
C SER A 255 10.77 -1.17 8.67
N SER A 256 10.22 -1.88 7.67
CA SER A 256 8.99 -2.69 7.80
C SER A 256 9.12 -3.72 8.93
N ALA A 257 10.26 -4.38 9.07
CA ALA A 257 10.53 -5.32 10.15
C ALA A 257 10.44 -4.68 11.55
N THR A 258 10.91 -3.43 11.70
CA THR A 258 10.81 -2.69 12.97
C THR A 258 9.36 -2.29 13.25
N TYR A 259 8.60 -1.95 12.23
CA TYR A 259 7.16 -1.70 12.34
C TYR A 259 6.37 -2.96 12.69
N THR A 260 6.71 -4.12 12.12
CA THR A 260 6.14 -5.43 12.49
C THR A 260 6.27 -5.69 13.99
N GLU A 261 7.45 -5.44 14.55
CA GLU A 261 7.68 -5.57 16.00
C GLU A 261 6.79 -4.61 16.80
N THR A 262 6.63 -3.38 16.32
CA THR A 262 5.79 -2.38 16.99
C THR A 262 4.30 -2.74 16.93
N VAL A 263 3.83 -3.28 15.81
CA VAL A 263 2.45 -3.76 15.67
C VAL A 263 2.21 -4.94 16.59
N ARG A 264 3.15 -5.86 16.73
CA ARG A 264 3.06 -6.98 17.69
C ARG A 264 2.93 -6.48 19.14
N LEU A 265 3.68 -5.44 19.53
CA LEU A 265 3.54 -4.79 20.83
C LEU A 265 2.18 -4.07 20.97
N MET A 266 1.72 -3.41 19.93
CA MET A 266 0.41 -2.76 19.89
C MET A 266 -0.73 -3.75 20.11
N GLU A 267 -0.72 -4.91 19.44
CA GLU A 267 -1.73 -5.96 19.63
C GLU A 267 -1.75 -6.47 21.06
N ARG A 268 -0.56 -6.72 21.65
CA ARG A 268 -0.46 -7.12 23.08
C ARG A 268 -1.04 -6.06 24.01
N ARG A 269 -0.76 -4.78 23.75
CA ARG A 269 -1.31 -3.67 24.55
C ARG A 269 -2.83 -3.58 24.41
N ALA A 270 -3.35 -3.70 23.19
CA ALA A 270 -4.79 -3.68 22.90
C ALA A 270 -5.53 -4.84 23.60
N ALA A 271 -4.93 -6.01 23.67
CA ALA A 271 -5.50 -7.18 24.37
C ALA A 271 -5.67 -6.95 25.88
N VAL A 272 -4.78 -6.15 26.50
CA VAL A 272 -4.87 -5.82 27.93
C VAL A 272 -5.93 -4.75 28.20
N THR A 273 -6.20 -3.88 27.24
CA THR A 273 -7.20 -2.80 27.38
C THR A 273 -8.17 -2.78 26.19
N PRO A 274 -8.99 -3.84 26.02
CA PRO A 274 -9.90 -3.95 24.89
C PRO A 274 -11.01 -2.88 24.87
N TRP A 275 -11.24 -2.23 25.98
CA TRP A 275 -12.28 -1.19 26.14
C TRP A 275 -11.83 0.22 25.74
N ASP A 276 -10.53 0.49 25.66
CA ASP A 276 -10.03 1.79 25.25
C ASP A 276 -10.11 1.96 23.72
N ARG A 277 -9.77 3.15 23.25
CA ARG A 277 -9.86 3.52 21.83
C ARG A 277 -8.96 2.65 20.95
N LEU A 278 -7.75 2.34 21.41
CA LEU A 278 -6.83 1.46 20.71
C LEU A 278 -7.37 0.02 20.66
N GLY A 279 -7.81 -0.50 21.81
CA GLY A 279 -8.37 -1.86 21.90
C GLY A 279 -9.55 -2.05 20.94
N LYS A 280 -10.49 -1.09 20.89
CA LYS A 280 -11.63 -1.13 19.96
C LYS A 280 -11.21 -1.08 18.49
N ALA A 281 -10.26 -0.20 18.14
CA ALA A 281 -9.77 -0.09 16.76
C ALA A 281 -9.02 -1.37 16.32
N VAL A 282 -8.15 -1.90 17.18
CA VAL A 282 -7.44 -3.16 16.91
C VAL A 282 -8.42 -4.33 16.79
N ALA A 283 -9.44 -4.40 17.65
CA ALA A 283 -10.47 -5.43 17.56
C ALA A 283 -11.25 -5.36 16.24
N ALA A 284 -11.60 -4.16 15.77
CA ALA A 284 -12.27 -3.97 14.48
C ALA A 284 -11.42 -4.43 13.29
N LEU A 285 -10.11 -4.11 13.29
CA LEU A 285 -9.20 -4.60 12.24
C LEU A 285 -8.99 -6.12 12.33
N ARG A 286 -8.86 -6.68 13.53
CA ARG A 286 -8.70 -8.13 13.75
C ARG A 286 -9.93 -8.93 13.32
N ALA A 287 -11.12 -8.35 13.39
CA ALA A 287 -12.35 -8.99 12.91
C ALA A 287 -12.32 -9.28 11.39
N MET A 288 -11.43 -8.63 10.65
CA MET A 288 -11.20 -8.91 9.23
C MET A 288 -10.27 -10.11 8.99
N LEU A 289 -9.48 -10.53 9.98
CA LEU A 289 -8.55 -11.65 9.86
C LEU A 289 -9.30 -12.99 9.81
N PRO A 290 -8.71 -14.04 9.22
CA PRO A 290 -9.32 -15.36 9.23
C PRO A 290 -9.46 -15.92 10.66
N ALA A 291 -10.61 -16.51 10.94
CA ALA A 291 -10.79 -17.33 12.13
C ALA A 291 -10.08 -18.68 11.95
N PRO A 292 -9.74 -19.39 13.04
CA PRO A 292 -9.15 -20.71 12.94
C PRO A 292 -9.99 -21.65 12.08
N GLY A 293 -9.40 -22.21 11.02
CA GLY A 293 -10.08 -23.11 10.07
C GLY A 293 -10.99 -22.43 9.06
N GLU A 294 -11.08 -21.11 9.04
CA GLU A 294 -11.83 -20.38 8.02
C GLU A 294 -11.12 -20.45 6.66
N GLU A 295 -11.88 -20.68 5.61
CA GLU A 295 -11.35 -20.76 4.26
C GLU A 295 -10.69 -19.45 3.85
N ALA A 296 -9.49 -19.56 3.29
CA ALA A 296 -8.76 -18.42 2.76
C ALA A 296 -8.04 -18.79 1.46
N ARG A 297 -7.93 -17.80 0.55
CA ARG A 297 -7.14 -17.89 -0.69
C ARG A 297 -6.14 -16.75 -0.72
N VAL A 298 -4.89 -17.07 -0.96
CA VAL A 298 -3.79 -16.10 -1.03
C VAL A 298 -3.32 -15.96 -2.46
N THR A 299 -3.23 -14.72 -2.93
CA THR A 299 -2.67 -14.39 -4.24
C THR A 299 -1.60 -13.31 -4.09
N HIS A 300 -0.53 -13.40 -4.89
CA HIS A 300 0.45 -12.34 -5.04
C HIS A 300 0.29 -11.71 -6.42
N HIS A 301 0.28 -10.40 -6.46
CA HIS A 301 0.10 -9.64 -7.69
C HIS A 301 1.30 -8.74 -7.92
N GLU A 302 1.87 -8.79 -9.11
CA GLU A 302 2.83 -7.80 -9.57
C GLU A 302 2.07 -6.64 -10.23
N ILE A 303 2.50 -5.42 -9.93
CA ILE A 303 1.98 -4.17 -10.49
C ILE A 303 3.12 -3.45 -11.17
N TRP A 304 2.94 -3.04 -12.42
CA TRP A 304 3.92 -2.24 -13.15
C TRP A 304 3.22 -1.17 -13.99
N GLN A 305 3.99 -0.17 -14.42
CA GLN A 305 3.48 0.87 -15.31
C GLN A 305 4.35 1.01 -16.54
N ASP A 306 3.71 1.37 -17.65
CA ASP A 306 4.41 1.78 -18.85
C ASP A 306 4.94 3.20 -18.66
N LEU A 307 6.06 3.52 -19.30
CA LEU A 307 6.61 4.86 -19.27
C LEU A 307 6.32 5.55 -20.60
N LEU A 308 5.67 6.71 -20.53
CA LEU A 308 5.44 7.54 -21.71
C LEU A 308 6.75 8.04 -22.29
N GLU A 309 6.82 8.10 -23.62
CA GLU A 309 7.94 8.74 -24.30
C GLU A 309 8.02 10.23 -23.93
N PRO A 310 9.20 10.82 -23.75
CA PRO A 310 9.34 12.22 -23.34
C PRO A 310 8.64 13.21 -24.28
N THR A 311 8.54 12.89 -25.56
CA THR A 311 7.89 13.72 -26.60
C THR A 311 6.37 13.66 -26.56
N ALA A 312 5.77 12.66 -25.92
CA ALA A 312 4.32 12.50 -25.79
C ALA A 312 3.72 13.27 -24.61
N VAL A 313 4.57 13.82 -23.75
CA VAL A 313 4.13 14.52 -22.53
C VAL A 313 3.89 15.99 -22.86
N SER A 314 2.67 16.34 -23.30
CA SER A 314 2.27 17.75 -23.42
C SER A 314 1.73 18.26 -22.10
N THR A 315 2.10 19.48 -21.71
CA THR A 315 1.60 20.19 -20.51
C THR A 315 0.08 20.26 -20.44
N TRP A 316 -0.60 20.25 -21.58
CA TRP A 316 -2.06 20.25 -21.68
C TRP A 316 -2.72 18.98 -21.17
N ASN A 317 -2.11 17.82 -21.37
CA ASN A 317 -2.66 16.56 -20.88
C ASN A 317 -2.61 16.45 -19.35
N THR A 318 -1.66 17.13 -18.70
CA THR A 318 -1.52 17.11 -17.24
C THR A 318 -2.59 17.96 -16.55
N VAL A 319 -2.88 19.16 -17.09
CA VAL A 319 -3.94 20.03 -16.57
C VAL A 319 -5.31 19.42 -16.85
N ALA A 320 -5.52 18.87 -18.05
CA ALA A 320 -6.78 18.23 -18.42
C ALA A 320 -7.06 16.92 -17.64
N SER A 321 -6.04 16.19 -17.17
CA SER A 321 -6.24 15.04 -16.30
C SER A 321 -6.49 15.44 -14.84
N LEU A 322 -6.02 16.60 -14.41
CA LEU A 322 -6.37 17.17 -13.10
C LEU A 322 -7.83 17.69 -13.09
N GLU A 323 -8.34 18.15 -14.22
CA GLU A 323 -9.72 18.65 -14.35
C GLU A 323 -10.74 17.55 -14.71
N ARG A 324 -10.28 16.44 -15.28
CA ARG A 324 -11.11 15.33 -15.77
C ARG A 324 -10.75 14.00 -15.12
N ALA A 325 -10.47 13.98 -13.84
CA ALA A 325 -10.41 12.71 -13.12
C ALA A 325 -11.82 12.09 -13.03
N ASP A 326 -12.34 11.63 -14.17
CA ASP A 326 -13.44 10.68 -14.22
C ASP A 326 -12.82 9.29 -14.05
N PRO A 327 -13.01 8.63 -12.90
CA PRO A 327 -12.47 7.31 -12.65
C PRO A 327 -13.00 6.24 -13.62
N ARG A 328 -14.05 6.55 -14.41
CA ARG A 328 -14.62 5.67 -15.43
C ARG A 328 -13.90 5.73 -16.77
N ALA A 329 -13.00 6.70 -16.99
CA ALA A 329 -12.28 6.86 -18.26
C ALA A 329 -10.98 6.06 -18.35
N VAL A 330 -10.58 5.33 -17.32
CA VAL A 330 -9.42 4.45 -17.35
C VAL A 330 -9.83 3.12 -17.98
N THR A 331 -9.88 3.06 -19.30
CA THR A 331 -9.88 1.80 -20.03
C THR A 331 -8.54 1.13 -19.80
N TYR A 332 -8.51 0.09 -18.97
CA TYR A 332 -7.36 -0.78 -18.79
C TYR A 332 -7.18 -1.60 -20.08
N PRO A 333 -6.09 -1.45 -20.82
CA PRO A 333 -5.75 -2.46 -21.82
C PRO A 333 -5.32 -3.70 -21.04
N ILE A 334 -6.22 -4.67 -20.96
CA ILE A 334 -5.94 -5.97 -20.36
C ILE A 334 -5.24 -6.79 -21.45
N ASP A 335 -3.91 -6.78 -21.47
CA ASP A 335 -3.14 -7.74 -22.27
C ASP A 335 -2.86 -8.97 -21.43
N TYR A 336 -3.48 -10.08 -21.81
CA TYR A 336 -3.43 -11.35 -21.09
C TYR A 336 -2.25 -12.25 -21.49
N GLU A 337 -1.48 -11.89 -22.52
CA GLU A 337 -0.43 -12.78 -23.05
C GLU A 337 0.91 -12.06 -23.21
N GLY A 338 1.95 -12.54 -22.52
CA GLY A 338 3.28 -12.46 -23.08
C GLY A 338 4.44 -11.86 -22.29
N ALA A 339 4.35 -11.55 -21.01
CA ALA A 339 5.54 -11.13 -20.28
C ALA A 339 6.38 -12.33 -19.80
N ARG A 340 7.49 -12.59 -20.47
CA ARG A 340 8.53 -13.52 -19.97
C ARG A 340 9.28 -12.89 -18.81
N PRO A 341 9.70 -13.66 -17.79
CA PRO A 341 10.50 -13.14 -16.69
C PRO A 341 11.86 -12.67 -17.22
N ILE A 342 12.19 -11.42 -16.99
CA ILE A 342 13.53 -10.89 -17.23
C ILE A 342 14.38 -11.26 -16.01
N SER A 343 15.55 -11.84 -16.28
CA SER A 343 16.48 -12.37 -15.30
C SER A 343 16.94 -11.34 -14.25
N ALA A 344 17.17 -11.85 -13.06
CA ALA A 344 17.52 -11.20 -11.81
C ALA A 344 18.85 -10.41 -11.80
N THR A 345 18.96 -9.32 -12.56
CA THR A 345 20.13 -8.42 -12.49
C THR A 345 19.85 -7.01 -11.95
N ALA A 346 18.61 -6.70 -11.59
CA ALA A 346 18.29 -5.46 -10.89
C ALA A 346 18.30 -5.63 -9.37
N ARG A 347 19.28 -6.35 -8.85
CA ARG A 347 19.51 -6.44 -7.41
C ARG A 347 20.24 -5.21 -6.91
N GLY A 348 19.70 -4.70 -5.88
CA GLY A 348 20.36 -3.75 -5.02
C GLY A 348 19.83 -2.38 -5.25
N ILE A 349 18.91 -2.05 -4.37
CA ILE A 349 18.86 -0.73 -3.74
C ILE A 349 17.65 -0.68 -2.78
N GLY A 350 16.83 -1.72 -2.70
CA GLY A 350 15.78 -1.79 -1.67
C GLY A 350 16.32 -1.84 -0.23
N ALA A 351 17.62 -2.00 -0.04
CA ALA A 351 18.26 -2.13 1.27
C ALA A 351 19.03 -0.88 1.74
N ALA A 352 18.90 0.26 1.08
CA ALA A 352 19.73 1.44 1.40
C ALA A 352 18.91 2.66 1.82
N TRP A 353 18.01 2.47 2.80
CA TRP A 353 17.41 3.57 3.57
C TRP A 353 17.19 3.22 5.04
#